data_f45e3313c0de02a227b7278b8babb1dd
#
_entry.id   f45e3313c0de02a227b7278b8babb1dd
#
_cell.length_a   1.000
_cell.length_b   1.000
_cell.length_c   1.000
_cell.angle_alpha   90.00
_cell.angle_beta   90.00
_cell.angle_gamma   90.00
#
_symmetry.space_group_name_H-M   'P 1'
#
loop_
_entity.id
_entity.type
_entity.pdbx_description
1 polymer ?
#
loop_
_entity_poly.entity_id
_entity_poly.type
_entity_poly.pdbx_seq_one_letter_code
_entity_poly.pdbx_strand_id
1 'polypeptide(L)'
;FFSRYIVKPDGDYRKFLPPEEDQRRFGVEPSTCYLFAQTHADATYEEAVFNEKNNNYAERFPAQFTGGTEQGGDPIKGSDVIYDYGSVKEGSMPFGQDVSSWKEYVSWKGVDKNKVIAEGKEDKTKKARYGVLLFERNTPLETKYSLLKEALKRGVPCISVWGVQDGNTYAVKPEGVYDTHLVEATFVENNVIHILDTYLPFQKKLPPNYNPDFAIVRYIEKKNLSTPPLKKNWLWALIIRLLNIFK
;
A
#
# COMPACT_ATOMS: atom_id res chain seq x y z
N PHE A 1 -13.86 8.37 -4.62
CA PHE A 1 -13.69 8.12 -6.04
C PHE A 1 -12.21 7.93 -6.32
N PHE A 2 -11.78 6.70 -6.37
CA PHE A 2 -10.51 6.28 -6.90
C PHE A 2 -10.57 6.39 -8.44
N SER A 3 -9.47 6.20 -9.14
CA SER A 3 -9.32 6.43 -10.59
C SER A 3 -10.62 6.35 -11.38
N ARG A 4 -10.90 7.35 -12.21
CA ARG A 4 -12.10 7.37 -13.10
C ARG A 4 -12.08 6.24 -14.12
N TYR A 5 -10.91 5.65 -14.35
CA TYR A 5 -10.68 4.67 -15.40
C TYR A 5 -10.60 3.26 -14.83
N ILE A 6 -11.22 2.31 -15.49
CA ILE A 6 -10.96 0.90 -15.32
C ILE A 6 -9.63 0.63 -16.03
N VAL A 7 -8.60 0.25 -15.25
CA VAL A 7 -7.25 0.00 -15.76
C VAL A 7 -6.95 -1.50 -15.86
N LYS A 8 -7.65 -2.31 -15.07
CA LYS A 8 -7.51 -3.77 -15.01
C LYS A 8 -8.89 -4.43 -14.89
N PRO A 9 -9.60 -4.67 -16.00
CA PRO A 9 -11.02 -5.11 -15.96
C PRO A 9 -11.28 -6.40 -15.19
N ASP A 10 -10.32 -7.35 -15.21
CA ASP A 10 -10.39 -8.62 -14.46
C ASP A 10 -9.99 -8.46 -12.98
N GLY A 11 -9.38 -7.34 -12.60
CA GLY A 11 -8.91 -7.09 -11.24
C GLY A 11 -7.84 -8.07 -10.75
N ASP A 12 -7.13 -8.76 -11.64
CA ASP A 12 -6.11 -9.77 -11.30
C ASP A 12 -4.70 -9.24 -11.48
N TYR A 13 -4.04 -8.91 -10.38
CA TYR A 13 -2.69 -8.37 -10.34
C TYR A 13 -1.61 -9.43 -10.03
N ARG A 14 -1.96 -10.71 -9.82
CA ARG A 14 -1.02 -11.77 -9.39
C ARG A 14 0.18 -11.98 -10.31
N LYS A 15 0.15 -11.50 -11.56
CA LYS A 15 1.25 -11.61 -12.52
C LYS A 15 2.15 -10.37 -12.59
N PHE A 16 1.85 -9.34 -11.80
CA PHE A 16 2.49 -8.03 -11.86
C PHE A 16 3.14 -7.64 -10.53
N LEU A 17 3.41 -8.62 -9.68
CA LEU A 17 3.93 -8.39 -8.35
C LEU A 17 5.40 -7.93 -8.39
N PRO A 18 5.81 -7.00 -7.51
CA PRO A 18 7.21 -6.63 -7.34
C PRO A 18 8.02 -7.80 -6.79
N PRO A 19 9.35 -7.68 -6.72
CA PRO A 19 10.17 -8.64 -6.00
C PRO A 19 9.68 -8.88 -4.58
N GLU A 20 9.69 -10.14 -4.15
CA GLU A 20 9.31 -10.53 -2.79
C GLU A 20 10.32 -10.01 -1.78
N GLU A 21 9.85 -9.38 -0.70
CA GLU A 21 10.69 -8.78 0.33
C GLU A 21 10.22 -9.15 1.72
N ASP A 22 11.14 -9.65 2.55
CA ASP A 22 10.89 -9.88 3.97
C ASP A 22 11.20 -8.61 4.77
N GLN A 23 10.21 -8.03 5.44
CA GLN A 23 10.44 -6.86 6.29
C GLN A 23 11.31 -7.17 7.51
N ARG A 24 11.50 -8.46 7.89
CA ARG A 24 12.38 -8.90 8.99
C ARG A 24 13.80 -9.18 8.54
N ARG A 25 14.19 -8.75 7.36
CA ARG A 25 15.54 -9.00 6.85
C ARG A 25 16.60 -8.33 7.73
N PHE A 26 17.77 -8.95 7.75
CA PHE A 26 18.96 -8.50 8.50
C PHE A 26 18.75 -8.38 10.04
N GLY A 27 17.78 -9.11 10.61
CA GLY A 27 17.54 -9.12 12.06
C GLY A 27 16.84 -7.89 12.60
N VAL A 28 16.32 -7.02 11.73
CA VAL A 28 15.52 -5.85 12.09
C VAL A 28 14.11 -6.04 11.59
N GLU A 29 13.12 -5.84 12.46
CA GLU A 29 11.71 -5.75 12.09
C GLU A 29 11.24 -4.32 12.30
N PRO A 30 11.14 -3.51 11.22
CA PRO A 30 10.84 -2.10 11.36
C PRO A 30 9.36 -1.80 11.61
N SER A 31 8.49 -2.80 11.69
CA SER A 31 7.02 -2.65 11.84
C SER A 31 6.40 -1.65 10.85
N THR A 32 6.98 -1.58 9.65
CA THR A 32 6.55 -0.68 8.57
C THR A 32 5.74 -1.39 7.48
N CYS A 33 5.04 -2.46 7.84
CA CYS A 33 4.16 -3.21 6.91
C CYS A 33 3.23 -2.29 6.11
N TYR A 34 2.77 -1.20 6.74
CA TYR A 34 1.92 -0.21 6.09
C TYR A 34 2.63 0.56 4.95
N LEU A 35 3.95 0.67 4.97
CA LEU A 35 4.73 1.24 3.87
C LEU A 35 5.07 0.18 2.82
N PHE A 36 5.51 -1.01 3.24
CA PHE A 36 5.75 -2.13 2.33
C PHE A 36 4.52 -2.43 1.46
N ALA A 37 3.35 -2.62 2.06
CA ALA A 37 2.13 -2.89 1.32
C ALA A 37 1.82 -1.79 0.29
N GLN A 38 2.03 -0.52 0.64
CA GLN A 38 1.70 0.60 -0.24
C GLN A 38 2.74 0.80 -1.36
N THR A 39 4.03 0.61 -1.08
CA THR A 39 5.06 0.68 -2.11
C THR A 39 5.01 -0.50 -3.06
N HIS A 40 4.70 -1.71 -2.56
CA HIS A 40 4.41 -2.88 -3.39
C HIS A 40 3.20 -2.64 -4.28
N ALA A 41 2.08 -2.15 -3.73
CA ALA A 41 0.89 -1.84 -4.52
C ALA A 41 1.15 -0.80 -5.62
N ASP A 42 2.00 0.21 -5.34
CA ASP A 42 2.43 1.18 -6.36
C ASP A 42 3.26 0.51 -7.46
N ALA A 43 4.20 -0.39 -7.12
CA ALA A 43 5.01 -1.13 -8.06
C ALA A 43 4.16 -2.09 -8.92
N THR A 44 3.25 -2.83 -8.28
CA THR A 44 2.26 -3.69 -8.95
C THR A 44 1.40 -2.90 -9.95
N TYR A 45 0.90 -1.74 -9.53
CA TYR A 45 0.11 -0.88 -10.40
C TYR A 45 0.92 -0.40 -11.62
N GLU A 46 2.17 0.02 -11.43
CA GLU A 46 3.03 0.50 -12.50
C GLU A 46 3.35 -0.60 -13.51
N GLU A 47 3.62 -1.81 -13.06
CA GLU A 47 3.85 -2.93 -13.98
C GLU A 47 2.58 -3.26 -14.77
N ALA A 48 1.43 -3.37 -14.09
CA ALA A 48 0.17 -3.75 -14.72
C ALA A 48 -0.38 -2.70 -15.68
N VAL A 49 -0.22 -1.42 -15.37
CA VAL A 49 -0.87 -0.32 -16.10
C VAL A 49 0.08 0.41 -17.03
N PHE A 50 1.35 0.54 -16.65
CA PHE A 50 2.34 1.28 -17.43
C PHE A 50 3.40 0.38 -18.08
N ASN A 51 3.37 -0.93 -17.82
CA ASN A 51 4.39 -1.90 -18.25
C ASN A 51 5.80 -1.52 -17.75
N GLU A 52 5.89 -0.86 -16.61
CA GLU A 52 7.14 -0.49 -15.95
C GLU A 52 7.56 -1.62 -15.01
N LYS A 53 8.42 -2.52 -15.54
CA LYS A 53 8.82 -3.76 -14.85
C LYS A 53 9.91 -3.55 -13.82
N ASN A 54 9.99 -4.51 -12.90
CA ASN A 54 11.04 -4.59 -11.86
C ASN A 54 11.12 -3.34 -10.99
N ASN A 55 9.98 -2.69 -10.77
CA ASN A 55 9.91 -1.60 -9.82
C ASN A 55 10.01 -2.17 -8.40
N ASN A 56 11.01 -1.70 -7.67
CA ASN A 56 11.17 -1.94 -6.25
C ASN A 56 11.45 -0.59 -5.57
N TYR A 57 10.61 -0.23 -4.62
CA TYR A 57 10.65 1.07 -3.95
C TYR A 57 11.09 0.93 -2.50
N ALA A 58 11.96 1.85 -2.07
CA ALA A 58 12.48 1.90 -0.72
C ALA A 58 11.43 2.37 0.30
N GLU A 59 10.95 1.49 1.16
CA GLU A 59 10.05 1.79 2.26
C GLU A 59 10.71 2.68 3.31
N ARG A 60 12.04 2.61 3.43
CA ARG A 60 12.84 3.49 4.28
C ARG A 60 12.65 4.96 3.94
N PHE A 61 12.39 5.29 2.67
CA PHE A 61 12.23 6.67 2.25
C PHE A 61 10.98 7.34 2.86
N PRO A 62 9.75 6.84 2.64
CA PRO A 62 8.59 7.39 3.31
C PRO A 62 8.65 7.25 4.84
N ALA A 63 9.33 6.24 5.39
CA ALA A 63 9.50 6.08 6.83
C ALA A 63 10.17 7.28 7.50
N GLN A 64 11.05 8.03 6.78
CA GLN A 64 11.69 9.26 7.28
C GLN A 64 10.69 10.36 7.68
N PHE A 65 9.49 10.34 7.12
CA PHE A 65 8.54 11.45 7.20
C PHE A 65 7.23 11.08 7.89
N THR A 66 6.95 9.80 8.10
CA THR A 66 5.68 9.34 8.70
C THR A 66 5.62 9.58 10.20
N GLY A 67 6.77 9.64 10.88
CA GLY A 67 6.83 9.68 12.34
C GLY A 67 6.30 8.39 12.99
N GLY A 68 6.38 7.26 12.28
CA GLY A 68 6.12 5.94 12.84
C GLY A 68 7.11 5.57 13.94
N THR A 69 6.82 4.51 14.67
CA THR A 69 7.64 3.97 15.76
C THR A 69 7.98 2.50 15.51
N GLU A 70 8.78 1.90 16.37
CA GLU A 70 9.06 0.45 16.34
C GLU A 70 7.78 -0.41 16.46
N GLN A 71 6.69 0.15 16.95
CA GLN A 71 5.39 -0.53 17.08
C GLN A 71 4.50 -0.34 15.84
N GLY A 72 4.95 0.42 14.85
CA GLY A 72 4.20 0.68 13.62
C GLY A 72 3.89 2.15 13.37
N GLY A 73 3.00 2.41 12.44
CA GLY A 73 2.59 3.75 12.03
C GLY A 73 1.20 3.80 11.43
N ASP A 74 0.77 5.01 11.08
CA ASP A 74 -0.53 5.28 10.48
C ASP A 74 -0.47 5.05 8.95
N PRO A 75 -1.27 4.10 8.41
CA PRO A 75 -1.29 3.83 6.97
C PRO A 75 -1.80 5.02 6.13
N ILE A 76 -2.71 5.84 6.65
CA ILE A 76 -3.19 7.03 5.94
C ILE A 76 -2.07 8.04 5.81
N LYS A 77 -1.34 8.29 6.91
CA LYS A 77 -0.17 9.15 6.89
C LYS A 77 0.93 8.61 5.97
N GLY A 78 1.10 7.29 5.90
CA GLY A 78 1.98 6.64 4.92
C GLY A 78 1.61 7.02 3.49
N SER A 79 0.33 6.94 3.13
CA SER A 79 -0.20 7.37 1.83
C SER A 79 0.05 8.84 1.53
N ASP A 80 -0.20 9.71 2.52
CA ASP A 80 0.02 11.15 2.38
C ASP A 80 1.50 11.48 2.15
N VAL A 81 2.40 10.81 2.87
CA VAL A 81 3.84 10.99 2.70
C VAL A 81 4.29 10.55 1.30
N ILE A 82 3.84 9.38 0.82
CA ILE A 82 4.19 8.93 -0.54
C ILE A 82 3.64 9.91 -1.59
N TYR A 83 2.44 10.45 -1.40
CA TYR A 83 1.90 11.49 -2.28
C TYR A 83 2.73 12.79 -2.24
N ASP A 84 3.16 13.23 -1.05
CA ASP A 84 3.84 14.50 -0.85
C ASP A 84 5.31 14.47 -1.25
N TYR A 85 6.00 13.34 -1.09
CA TYR A 85 7.44 13.21 -1.32
C TYR A 85 7.81 12.38 -2.55
N GLY A 86 6.87 11.62 -3.13
CA GLY A 86 7.12 10.66 -4.21
C GLY A 86 7.67 9.34 -3.69
N SER A 87 8.18 8.52 -4.59
CA SER A 87 8.84 7.24 -4.27
C SER A 87 10.27 7.23 -4.78
N VAL A 88 11.12 6.46 -4.11
CA VAL A 88 12.54 6.31 -4.39
C VAL A 88 12.83 4.83 -4.62
N LYS A 89 13.70 4.50 -5.56
CA LYS A 89 14.07 3.10 -5.80
C LYS A 89 14.83 2.52 -4.62
N GLU A 90 14.62 1.22 -4.34
CA GLU A 90 15.31 0.50 -3.26
C GLU A 90 16.84 0.65 -3.38
N GLY A 91 17.39 0.62 -4.59
CA GLY A 91 18.83 0.79 -4.81
C GLY A 91 19.39 2.16 -4.39
N SER A 92 18.54 3.18 -4.25
CA SER A 92 18.96 4.53 -3.80
C SER A 92 18.88 4.71 -2.28
N MET A 93 18.03 3.93 -1.61
CA MET A 93 17.90 3.94 -0.13
C MET A 93 17.62 2.52 0.39
N PRO A 94 18.56 1.58 0.25
CA PRO A 94 18.32 0.18 0.52
C PRO A 94 18.07 -0.10 2.01
N PHE A 95 17.23 -1.09 2.28
CA PHE A 95 17.19 -1.77 3.56
C PHE A 95 18.26 -2.89 3.54
N GLY A 96 19.50 -2.51 3.77
CA GLY A 96 20.67 -3.38 3.68
C GLY A 96 21.19 -3.86 5.04
N GLN A 97 22.24 -4.69 5.01
CA GLN A 97 22.87 -5.27 6.20
C GLN A 97 23.47 -4.25 7.17
N ASP A 98 23.71 -3.03 6.72
CA ASP A 98 24.20 -1.92 7.52
C ASP A 98 23.13 -1.28 8.42
N VAL A 99 21.84 -1.65 8.21
CA VAL A 99 20.71 -1.20 9.02
C VAL A 99 20.41 -2.23 10.09
N SER A 100 20.81 -1.93 11.33
CA SER A 100 20.75 -2.88 12.44
C SER A 100 19.78 -2.47 13.56
N SER A 101 19.05 -1.37 13.40
CA SER A 101 18.09 -0.88 14.38
C SER A 101 17.02 0.00 13.74
N TRP A 102 15.89 0.18 14.44
CA TRP A 102 14.85 1.15 14.05
C TRP A 102 15.42 2.56 13.83
N LYS A 103 16.28 3.02 14.74
CA LYS A 103 16.90 4.35 14.64
C LYS A 103 17.71 4.51 13.35
N GLU A 104 18.40 3.45 12.92
CA GLU A 104 19.13 3.47 11.66
C GLU A 104 18.22 3.34 10.45
N TYR A 105 17.16 2.53 10.56
CA TYR A 105 16.14 2.39 9.52
C TYR A 105 15.49 3.73 9.16
N VAL A 106 15.09 4.51 10.16
CA VAL A 106 14.52 5.86 9.96
C VAL A 106 15.56 6.96 9.90
N SER A 107 16.81 6.63 9.57
CA SER A 107 17.88 7.60 9.37
C SER A 107 18.37 7.61 7.91
N TRP A 108 19.22 8.56 7.60
CA TRP A 108 19.89 8.68 6.29
C TRP A 108 21.22 7.90 6.26
N LYS A 109 21.40 6.91 7.13
CA LYS A 109 22.61 6.09 7.19
C LYS A 109 22.85 5.38 5.85
N GLY A 110 24.08 5.47 5.36
CA GLY A 110 24.53 4.80 4.15
C GLY A 110 24.08 5.46 2.83
N VAL A 111 23.39 6.61 2.87
CA VAL A 111 22.86 7.27 1.65
C VAL A 111 23.12 8.79 1.63
N ASP A 112 23.19 9.35 0.43
CA ASP A 112 23.18 10.78 0.23
C ASP A 112 21.75 11.32 0.31
N LYS A 113 21.42 11.94 1.44
CA LYS A 113 20.10 12.52 1.71
C LYS A 113 19.59 13.45 0.59
N ASN A 114 20.47 14.31 0.07
CA ASN A 114 20.05 15.30 -0.93
C ASN A 114 19.72 14.62 -2.27
N LYS A 115 20.52 13.63 -2.65
CA LYS A 115 20.28 12.82 -3.86
C LYS A 115 18.97 12.04 -3.76
N VAL A 116 18.73 11.39 -2.63
CA VAL A 116 17.51 10.59 -2.39
C VAL A 116 16.26 11.49 -2.40
N ILE A 117 16.32 12.65 -1.72
CA ILE A 117 15.21 13.62 -1.75
C ILE A 117 14.97 14.17 -3.17
N ALA A 118 16.02 14.41 -3.95
CA ALA A 118 15.88 14.86 -5.33
C ALA A 118 15.18 13.80 -6.21
N GLU A 119 15.52 12.52 -6.04
CA GLU A 119 14.87 11.40 -6.74
C GLU A 119 13.37 11.32 -6.41
N GLY A 120 12.99 11.39 -5.13
CA GLY A 120 11.58 11.40 -4.74
C GLY A 120 10.82 12.60 -5.32
N LYS A 121 11.42 13.78 -5.32
CA LYS A 121 10.83 14.96 -5.96
C LYS A 121 10.68 14.77 -7.48
N GLU A 122 11.65 14.17 -8.13
CA GLU A 122 11.59 13.87 -9.57
C GLU A 122 10.45 12.89 -9.86
N ASP A 123 10.32 11.79 -9.10
CA ASP A 123 9.18 10.86 -9.21
C ASP A 123 7.84 11.59 -9.06
N LYS A 124 7.72 12.44 -8.03
CA LYS A 124 6.51 13.25 -7.79
C LYS A 124 6.18 14.19 -8.94
N THR A 125 7.15 14.70 -9.67
CA THR A 125 6.89 15.56 -10.85
C THR A 125 6.29 14.77 -12.02
N LYS A 126 6.62 13.49 -12.14
CA LYS A 126 6.19 12.59 -13.21
C LYS A 126 4.89 11.85 -12.88
N LYS A 127 4.68 11.52 -11.61
CA LYS A 127 3.60 10.66 -11.12
C LYS A 127 2.92 11.26 -9.89
N ALA A 128 1.60 11.19 -9.84
CA ALA A 128 0.84 11.44 -8.61
C ALA A 128 0.37 10.10 -8.06
N ARG A 129 0.82 9.75 -6.84
CA ARG A 129 0.56 8.48 -6.16
C ARG A 129 -0.50 8.70 -5.10
N TYR A 130 -1.70 8.19 -5.34
CA TYR A 130 -2.82 8.37 -4.44
C TYR A 130 -3.04 7.15 -3.56
N GLY A 131 -3.40 7.39 -2.29
CA GLY A 131 -3.98 6.41 -1.40
C GLY A 131 -5.34 6.92 -0.91
N VAL A 132 -6.38 6.15 -1.15
CA VAL A 132 -7.76 6.52 -0.80
C VAL A 132 -8.36 5.46 0.10
N LEU A 133 -8.84 5.87 1.28
CA LEU A 133 -9.56 4.98 2.18
C LEU A 133 -10.80 4.44 1.46
N LEU A 134 -10.92 3.12 1.39
CA LEU A 134 -11.97 2.43 0.64
C LEU A 134 -13.15 2.08 1.53
N PHE A 135 -12.87 1.55 2.71
CA PHE A 135 -13.86 1.23 3.75
C PHE A 135 -13.18 1.18 5.13
N GLU A 136 -14.01 1.19 6.16
CA GLU A 136 -13.64 1.08 7.56
C GLU A 136 -14.28 -0.16 8.22
N ARG A 137 -13.89 -0.44 9.46
CA ARG A 137 -14.27 -1.63 10.24
C ARG A 137 -15.77 -1.92 10.21
N ASN A 138 -16.61 -0.89 10.40
CA ASN A 138 -18.05 -1.04 10.53
C ASN A 138 -18.79 -1.17 9.21
N THR A 139 -18.08 -1.13 8.07
CA THR A 139 -18.68 -1.39 6.75
C THR A 139 -19.14 -2.84 6.68
N PRO A 140 -20.38 -3.15 6.21
CA PRO A 140 -20.86 -4.52 6.07
C PRO A 140 -19.93 -5.36 5.18
N LEU A 141 -19.74 -6.64 5.53
CA LEU A 141 -18.78 -7.53 4.87
C LEU A 141 -19.01 -7.64 3.36
N GLU A 142 -20.26 -7.82 2.93
CA GLU A 142 -20.60 -7.89 1.50
C GLU A 142 -20.24 -6.61 0.76
N THR A 143 -20.46 -5.46 1.41
CA THR A 143 -20.07 -4.15 0.86
C THR A 143 -18.55 -4.05 0.73
N LYS A 144 -17.77 -4.50 1.74
CA LYS A 144 -16.30 -4.54 1.67
C LYS A 144 -15.82 -5.34 0.46
N TYR A 145 -16.37 -6.55 0.24
CA TYR A 145 -16.00 -7.38 -0.90
C TYR A 145 -16.39 -6.77 -2.25
N SER A 146 -17.57 -6.16 -2.32
CA SER A 146 -17.99 -5.42 -3.52
C SER A 146 -17.05 -4.25 -3.83
N LEU A 147 -16.68 -3.48 -2.81
CA LEU A 147 -15.73 -2.37 -2.93
C LEU A 147 -14.32 -2.85 -3.33
N LEU A 148 -13.83 -3.96 -2.75
CA LEU A 148 -12.53 -4.53 -3.10
C LEU A 148 -12.49 -4.98 -4.57
N LYS A 149 -13.53 -5.69 -5.03
CA LYS A 149 -13.62 -6.14 -6.43
C LYS A 149 -13.66 -4.96 -7.40
N GLU A 150 -14.36 -3.89 -7.06
CA GLU A 150 -14.41 -2.68 -7.89
C GLU A 150 -13.10 -1.88 -7.81
N ALA A 151 -12.47 -1.84 -6.64
CA ALA A 151 -11.18 -1.18 -6.45
C ALA A 151 -10.08 -1.86 -7.27
N LEU A 152 -10.03 -3.20 -7.28
CA LEU A 152 -9.07 -3.98 -8.08
C LEU A 152 -9.17 -3.70 -9.59
N LYS A 153 -10.29 -3.24 -10.10
CA LYS A 153 -10.38 -2.82 -11.51
C LYS A 153 -9.71 -1.48 -11.78
N ARG A 154 -9.44 -0.67 -10.74
CA ARG A 154 -9.03 0.73 -10.86
C ARG A 154 -7.71 1.05 -10.17
N GLY A 155 -7.27 0.23 -9.27
CA GLY A 155 -6.07 0.38 -8.46
C GLY A 155 -5.76 -0.89 -7.69
N VAL A 156 -4.77 -0.84 -6.83
CA VAL A 156 -4.33 -1.97 -6.02
C VAL A 156 -4.66 -1.70 -4.55
N PRO A 157 -5.59 -2.46 -3.94
CA PRO A 157 -5.93 -2.27 -2.54
C PRO A 157 -4.84 -2.80 -1.59
N CYS A 158 -4.56 -2.04 -0.53
CA CYS A 158 -3.88 -2.52 0.66
C CYS A 158 -4.93 -2.74 1.74
N ILE A 159 -5.01 -3.94 2.30
CA ILE A 159 -6.00 -4.32 3.30
C ILE A 159 -5.35 -4.64 4.63
N SER A 160 -6.06 -4.35 5.70
CA SER A 160 -5.64 -4.76 7.04
C SER A 160 -5.91 -6.25 7.28
N VAL A 161 -5.02 -6.90 8.04
CA VAL A 161 -5.17 -8.27 8.50
C VAL A 161 -4.77 -8.39 9.98
N TRP A 162 -5.37 -9.33 10.69
CA TRP A 162 -4.89 -9.73 12.01
C TRP A 162 -3.58 -10.52 11.84
N GLY A 163 -2.45 -9.94 12.30
CA GLY A 163 -1.11 -10.41 11.99
C GLY A 163 -0.72 -11.77 12.61
N VAL A 164 -1.70 -12.60 13.02
CA VAL A 164 -1.47 -13.95 13.55
C VAL A 164 -1.54 -14.94 12.39
N GLN A 165 -0.40 -15.57 12.08
CA GLN A 165 -0.32 -16.58 11.03
C GLN A 165 -0.90 -17.93 11.49
N ASP A 166 -1.53 -18.65 10.56
CA ASP A 166 -2.02 -20.02 10.70
C ASP A 166 -1.53 -20.81 9.48
N GLY A 167 -0.46 -21.58 9.66
CA GLY A 167 0.22 -22.26 8.56
C GLY A 167 0.73 -21.28 7.50
N ASN A 168 0.25 -21.44 6.28
CA ASN A 168 0.63 -20.62 5.13
C ASN A 168 -0.35 -19.45 4.87
N THR A 169 -1.16 -19.09 5.85
CA THR A 169 -2.14 -17.99 5.76
C THR A 169 -2.23 -17.22 7.08
N TYR A 170 -3.24 -16.38 7.21
CA TYR A 170 -3.59 -15.73 8.47
C TYR A 170 -4.76 -16.45 9.15
N ALA A 171 -4.73 -16.49 10.47
CA ALA A 171 -5.82 -17.02 11.26
C ALA A 171 -7.10 -16.20 11.08
N VAL A 172 -8.25 -16.83 11.25
CA VAL A 172 -9.53 -16.12 11.32
C VAL A 172 -9.52 -15.19 12.52
N LYS A 173 -9.75 -13.92 12.27
CA LYS A 173 -9.75 -12.90 13.33
C LYS A 173 -10.90 -13.12 14.31
N PRO A 174 -10.62 -13.21 15.63
CA PRO A 174 -11.68 -13.26 16.64
C PRO A 174 -12.54 -11.99 16.63
N GLU A 175 -13.79 -12.13 17.06
CA GLU A 175 -14.68 -10.97 17.21
C GLU A 175 -14.10 -9.96 18.23
N GLY A 176 -14.22 -8.70 17.92
CA GLY A 176 -13.70 -7.61 18.77
C GLY A 176 -12.22 -7.28 18.60
N VAL A 177 -11.43 -8.17 18.01
CA VAL A 177 -9.99 -7.97 17.79
C VAL A 177 -9.74 -7.03 16.59
N TYR A 178 -8.69 -6.23 16.68
CA TYR A 178 -8.25 -5.33 15.60
C TYR A 178 -7.19 -5.98 14.73
N ASP A 179 -7.19 -5.61 13.46
CA ASP A 179 -6.10 -5.93 12.55
C ASP A 179 -4.83 -5.17 12.95
N THR A 180 -3.69 -5.83 12.81
CA THR A 180 -2.39 -5.33 13.27
C THR A 180 -1.34 -5.28 12.17
N HIS A 181 -1.69 -5.71 10.95
CA HIS A 181 -0.78 -5.79 9.82
C HIS A 181 -1.46 -5.28 8.55
N LEU A 182 -0.70 -4.76 7.59
CA LEU A 182 -1.19 -4.33 6.29
C LEU A 182 -0.51 -5.12 5.18
N VAL A 183 -1.31 -5.57 4.22
CA VAL A 183 -0.87 -6.38 3.07
C VAL A 183 -1.51 -5.87 1.78
N GLU A 184 -0.89 -6.16 0.63
CA GLU A 184 -1.45 -5.87 -0.68
C GLU A 184 -2.50 -6.93 -1.04
N ALA A 185 -3.71 -6.53 -1.48
CA ALA A 185 -4.69 -7.41 -2.07
C ALA A 185 -4.49 -7.46 -3.59
N THR A 186 -4.26 -8.64 -4.13
CA THR A 186 -3.90 -8.85 -5.54
C THR A 186 -5.02 -9.39 -6.40
N PHE A 187 -6.00 -10.05 -5.79
CA PHE A 187 -7.17 -10.60 -6.45
C PHE A 187 -8.25 -11.02 -5.45
N VAL A 188 -9.51 -11.04 -5.87
CA VAL A 188 -10.64 -11.55 -5.07
C VAL A 188 -11.50 -12.48 -5.91
N GLU A 189 -11.61 -13.73 -5.49
CA GLU A 189 -12.51 -14.73 -6.10
C GLU A 189 -13.26 -15.53 -5.03
N ASN A 190 -14.53 -15.85 -5.24
CA ASN A 190 -15.33 -16.68 -4.34
C ASN A 190 -15.22 -16.31 -2.84
N ASN A 191 -15.17 -15.00 -2.55
CA ASN A 191 -14.95 -14.44 -1.22
C ASN A 191 -13.63 -14.89 -0.56
N VAL A 192 -12.62 -15.21 -1.34
CA VAL A 192 -11.24 -15.43 -0.94
C VAL A 192 -10.40 -14.27 -1.47
N ILE A 193 -9.63 -13.63 -0.60
CA ILE A 193 -8.71 -12.55 -0.98
C ILE A 193 -7.31 -13.15 -1.15
N HIS A 194 -6.72 -12.98 -2.31
CA HIS A 194 -5.32 -13.28 -2.56
C HIS A 194 -4.50 -12.05 -2.19
N ILE A 195 -3.36 -12.26 -1.52
CA ILE A 195 -2.52 -11.17 -1.03
C ILE A 195 -1.06 -11.38 -1.39
N LEU A 196 -0.31 -10.27 -1.52
CA LEU A 196 1.13 -10.21 -1.38
C LEU A 196 1.45 -9.66 0.00
N ASP A 197 2.32 -10.33 0.72
CA ASP A 197 2.72 -10.05 2.08
C ASP A 197 4.24 -9.83 2.16
N THR A 198 4.70 -9.33 3.28
CA THR A 198 6.11 -9.16 3.64
C THR A 198 6.64 -10.24 4.58
N TYR A 199 5.83 -11.28 4.82
CA TYR A 199 6.21 -12.48 5.57
C TYR A 199 5.98 -13.74 4.76
N LEU A 200 6.88 -14.71 4.89
CA LEU A 200 6.78 -16.02 4.22
C LEU A 200 5.51 -16.79 4.62
N PRO A 201 4.90 -17.51 3.66
CA PRO A 201 5.09 -17.36 2.23
C PRO A 201 4.54 -16.00 1.78
N PHE A 202 5.22 -15.32 0.86
CA PHE A 202 4.85 -13.95 0.46
C PHE A 202 3.47 -13.88 -0.22
N GLN A 203 3.14 -14.86 -1.05
CA GLN A 203 1.83 -14.96 -1.68
C GLN A 203 0.92 -15.90 -0.87
N LYS A 204 -0.21 -15.36 -0.40
CA LYS A 204 -1.15 -16.09 0.46
C LYS A 204 -2.59 -15.94 -0.03
N LYS A 205 -3.45 -16.81 0.47
CA LYS A 205 -4.91 -16.67 0.38
C LYS A 205 -5.45 -16.50 1.79
N LEU A 206 -6.25 -15.48 2.02
CA LEU A 206 -6.93 -15.31 3.29
C LEU A 206 -8.07 -16.35 3.43
N PRO A 207 -8.46 -16.72 4.65
CA PRO A 207 -9.64 -17.54 4.87
C PRO A 207 -10.87 -16.97 4.14
N PRO A 208 -11.79 -17.84 3.66
CA PRO A 208 -13.03 -17.36 3.04
C PRO A 208 -13.79 -16.41 3.97
N ASN A 209 -14.36 -15.37 3.40
CA ASN A 209 -15.09 -14.33 4.14
C ASN A 209 -14.26 -13.61 5.22
N TYR A 210 -12.94 -13.53 5.05
CA TYR A 210 -12.09 -12.72 5.94
C TYR A 210 -12.63 -11.29 6.02
N ASN A 211 -12.72 -10.74 7.24
CA ASN A 211 -13.30 -9.42 7.48
C ASN A 211 -12.22 -8.40 7.85
N PRO A 212 -11.57 -7.73 6.87
CA PRO A 212 -10.57 -6.71 7.16
C PRO A 212 -11.20 -5.48 7.82
N ASP A 213 -10.44 -4.83 8.73
CA ASP A 213 -10.94 -3.63 9.41
C ASP A 213 -10.99 -2.42 8.47
N PHE A 214 -10.02 -2.27 7.59
CA PHE A 214 -10.01 -1.20 6.59
C PHE A 214 -9.26 -1.61 5.32
N ALA A 215 -9.43 -0.81 4.27
CA ALA A 215 -8.60 -0.88 3.06
C ALA A 215 -8.29 0.51 2.54
N ILE A 216 -7.10 0.65 1.95
CA ILE A 216 -6.67 1.83 1.20
C ILE A 216 -6.39 1.37 -0.23
N VAL A 217 -7.01 1.99 -1.24
CA VAL A 217 -6.67 1.70 -2.62
C VAL A 217 -5.57 2.64 -3.11
N ARG A 218 -4.54 2.04 -3.71
CA ARG A 218 -3.44 2.75 -4.34
C ARG A 218 -3.68 2.84 -5.84
N TYR A 219 -3.45 4.03 -6.42
CA TYR A 219 -3.41 4.22 -7.86
C TYR A 219 -2.49 5.38 -8.22
N ILE A 220 -2.01 5.38 -9.47
CA ILE A 220 -1.03 6.34 -9.95
C ILE A 220 -1.56 7.02 -11.21
N GLU A 221 -1.43 8.33 -11.26
CA GLU A 221 -1.69 9.13 -12.45
C GLU A 221 -0.36 9.68 -12.99
N LYS A 222 -0.04 9.40 -14.26
CA LYS A 222 1.07 10.08 -14.94
C LYS A 222 0.69 11.54 -15.15
N LYS A 223 1.53 12.43 -14.64
CA LYS A 223 1.36 13.88 -14.85
C LYS A 223 1.79 14.23 -16.26
N ASN A 224 0.82 14.45 -17.13
CA ASN A 224 1.10 15.18 -18.35
C ASN A 224 1.40 16.63 -17.96
N LEU A 225 2.56 17.14 -18.34
CA LEU A 225 3.02 18.52 -18.03
C LEU A 225 2.04 19.63 -18.48
N SER A 226 0.95 19.28 -19.16
CA SER A 226 -0.08 20.17 -19.69
C SER A 226 -1.40 20.22 -18.88
N THR A 227 -1.56 19.39 -17.84
CA THR A 227 -2.79 19.37 -17.03
C THR A 227 -2.55 19.97 -15.64
N PRO A 228 -3.32 20.97 -15.20
CA PRO A 228 -3.16 21.51 -13.85
C PRO A 228 -3.56 20.45 -12.80
N PRO A 229 -2.86 20.40 -11.65
CA PRO A 229 -3.13 19.41 -10.61
C PRO A 229 -4.53 19.58 -10.03
N LEU A 230 -5.26 18.47 -9.89
CA LEU A 230 -6.53 18.43 -9.17
C LEU A 230 -6.30 18.80 -7.70
N LYS A 231 -7.04 19.78 -7.19
CA LYS A 231 -6.87 20.25 -5.79
C LYS A 231 -7.31 19.17 -4.80
N LYS A 232 -6.45 18.83 -3.85
CA LYS A 232 -6.62 17.81 -2.78
C LYS A 232 -7.94 17.96 -1.98
N ASN A 233 -8.50 19.16 -1.87
CA ASN A 233 -9.64 19.49 -1.00
C ASN A 233 -11.04 19.06 -1.49
N TRP A 234 -11.16 18.59 -2.69
CA TRP A 234 -12.45 18.21 -3.31
C TRP A 234 -12.83 16.74 -3.04
N LEU A 235 -11.85 15.87 -2.82
CA LEU A 235 -12.08 14.45 -2.59
C LEU A 235 -12.82 14.18 -1.27
N TRP A 236 -12.44 14.86 -0.19
CA TRP A 236 -13.07 14.71 1.13
C TRP A 236 -14.54 15.16 1.17
N ALA A 237 -14.87 16.23 0.47
CA ALA A 237 -16.25 16.74 0.42
C ALA A 237 -17.21 15.80 -0.33
N LEU A 238 -16.69 14.97 -1.23
CA LEU A 238 -17.49 14.04 -2.03
C LEU A 238 -17.74 12.72 -1.30
N ILE A 239 -16.76 12.23 -0.54
CA ILE A 239 -16.89 11.01 0.29
C ILE A 239 -17.95 11.21 1.36
N ILE A 240 -17.96 12.36 2.03
CA ILE A 240 -18.98 12.71 3.05
C ILE A 240 -20.38 12.77 2.44
N ARG A 241 -20.54 13.25 1.20
CA ARG A 241 -21.83 13.29 0.52
C ARG A 241 -22.39 11.91 0.17
N LEU A 242 -21.54 10.95 -0.18
CA LEU A 242 -21.98 9.60 -0.54
C LEU A 242 -22.34 8.75 0.69
N LEU A 243 -21.64 8.92 1.81
CA LEU A 243 -22.01 8.27 3.06
C LEU A 243 -23.37 8.75 3.62
N ASN A 244 -23.84 9.93 3.20
CA ASN A 244 -25.15 10.47 3.59
C ASN A 244 -26.29 10.13 2.63
N ILE A 245 -26.04 9.48 1.48
CA ILE A 245 -27.07 9.03 0.52
C ILE A 245 -27.61 7.64 0.87
N PHE A 246 -26.92 6.89 1.74
CA PHE A 246 -27.30 5.55 2.18
C PHE A 246 -27.75 5.50 3.66
N LYS A 247 -28.20 6.63 4.20
CA LYS A 247 -28.96 6.67 5.48
C LYS A 247 -30.44 6.80 5.25
#